data_b187aaf15616dc4cfea52e7a93825d16
#
_entry.id   b187aaf15616dc4cfea52e7a93825d16
#
_cell.length_a   1.000
_cell.length_b   1.000
_cell.length_c   1.000
_cell.angle_alpha   90.00
_cell.angle_beta   90.00
_cell.angle_gamma   90.00
#
_symmetry.space_group_name_H-M   'P 1'
#
loop_
_entity.id
_entity.type
_entity.pdbx_description
1 polymer ?
#
loop_
_entity_poly.entity_id
_entity_poly.type
_entity_poly.pdbx_seq_one_letter_code
_entity_poly.pdbx_strand_id
1 'polypeptide(L)'
;MGSLYSEFKVFAANGNPELAQEICDVLGIPMGKSEVKKFSDGEIAVNIQESVRGKDCYIIQSTCDPVNDNLMELCIMIDAMKRASAGRINAVIPYYGYARQDRTAKPRDPITAKLVAEILQAAGAERVITMDLHAPQIQGFFDIPVDHLQGNPLMVKYYQEQLEKENLDLVVVSPDHGSVGRARNLAEPLGCPIAIIDKRRPKPNVSEIMNIIGDIDGKDCILVDDMVDTAGTICNAADAIKERGAKSVRAIATHAVLSGPAIDRIRDSAIDEMVFLNTITLHEDKMLPKFKTLSVAKLFAEAIYRVYNNQPLSELFD
;
A
#
# COMPACT_ATOMS: atom_id res chain seq x y z
N MET A 1 -36.82 -6.63 -4.31
CA MET A 1 -36.69 -5.21 -3.88
C MET A 1 -35.43 -4.71 -4.51
N GLY A 2 -35.48 -3.79 -5.49
CA GLY A 2 -34.29 -3.20 -6.09
C GLY A 2 -33.53 -2.44 -5.01
N SER A 3 -32.19 -2.49 -5.09
CA SER A 3 -31.29 -1.73 -4.23
C SER A 3 -31.80 -0.29 -4.10
N LEU A 4 -31.85 0.24 -2.88
CA LEU A 4 -32.19 1.65 -2.61
C LEU A 4 -31.21 2.62 -3.32
N TYR A 5 -30.08 2.10 -3.77
CA TYR A 5 -29.03 2.80 -4.51
C TYR A 5 -28.94 2.19 -5.92
N SER A 6 -29.42 2.91 -6.92
CA SER A 6 -29.61 2.38 -8.27
C SER A 6 -28.33 2.20 -9.10
N GLU A 7 -27.18 2.70 -8.65
CA GLU A 7 -25.86 2.62 -9.31
C GLU A 7 -24.76 3.03 -8.33
N PHE A 8 -23.55 2.51 -8.52
CA PHE A 8 -22.34 3.06 -7.89
C PHE A 8 -21.45 3.75 -8.91
N LYS A 9 -20.59 4.64 -8.43
CA LYS A 9 -19.64 5.40 -9.25
C LYS A 9 -18.28 5.42 -8.60
N VAL A 10 -17.24 5.31 -9.44
CA VAL A 10 -15.84 5.39 -9.02
C VAL A 10 -15.27 6.70 -9.54
N PHE A 11 -14.65 7.45 -8.66
CA PHE A 11 -13.97 8.71 -8.95
C PHE A 11 -12.50 8.63 -8.58
N ALA A 12 -11.65 9.36 -9.28
CA ALA A 12 -10.25 9.52 -8.95
C ALA A 12 -9.95 10.94 -8.47
N ALA A 13 -9.07 11.09 -7.47
CA ALA A 13 -8.29 12.29 -7.28
C ALA A 13 -6.87 12.09 -7.84
N ASN A 14 -5.91 12.97 -7.54
CA ASN A 14 -4.62 12.99 -8.25
C ASN A 14 -3.56 11.99 -7.73
N GLY A 15 -3.79 11.36 -6.58
CA GLY A 15 -2.76 10.52 -5.94
C GLY A 15 -2.50 9.17 -6.62
N ASN A 16 -3.47 8.62 -7.36
CA ASN A 16 -3.29 7.43 -8.19
C ASN A 16 -4.42 7.26 -9.22
N PRO A 17 -4.53 8.14 -10.20
CA PRO A 17 -5.59 8.09 -11.22
C PRO A 17 -5.46 6.88 -12.15
N GLU A 18 -4.25 6.37 -12.36
CA GLU A 18 -4.00 5.19 -13.19
C GLU A 18 -4.63 3.95 -12.58
N LEU A 19 -4.43 3.72 -11.29
CA LEU A 19 -5.07 2.61 -10.58
C LEU A 19 -6.61 2.76 -10.58
N ALA A 20 -7.12 3.98 -10.43
CA ALA A 20 -8.55 4.22 -10.51
C ALA A 20 -9.13 3.85 -11.89
N GLN A 21 -8.41 4.13 -12.97
CA GLN A 21 -8.80 3.73 -14.33
C GLN A 21 -8.74 2.20 -14.47
N GLU A 22 -7.67 1.54 -14.01
CA GLU A 22 -7.58 0.07 -14.02
C GLU A 22 -8.74 -0.58 -13.25
N ILE A 23 -9.13 -0.02 -12.10
CA ILE A 23 -10.28 -0.50 -11.32
C ILE A 23 -11.58 -0.37 -12.12
N CYS A 24 -11.80 0.79 -12.76
CA CYS A 24 -12.97 1.01 -13.61
C CYS A 24 -13.01 0.05 -14.80
N ASP A 25 -11.87 -0.22 -15.43
CA ASP A 25 -11.75 -1.16 -16.55
C ASP A 25 -12.12 -2.60 -16.12
N VAL A 26 -11.64 -3.03 -14.95
CA VAL A 26 -12.00 -4.34 -14.38
C VAL A 26 -13.49 -4.43 -14.04
N LEU A 27 -14.08 -3.35 -13.51
CA LEU A 27 -15.51 -3.27 -13.19
C LEU A 27 -16.40 -3.14 -14.45
N GLY A 28 -15.81 -2.79 -15.59
CA GLY A 28 -16.57 -2.54 -16.84
C GLY A 28 -17.45 -1.28 -16.78
N ILE A 29 -17.03 -0.27 -16.00
CA ILE A 29 -17.77 0.98 -15.82
C ILE A 29 -16.90 2.18 -16.21
N PRO A 30 -17.49 3.29 -16.68
CA PRO A 30 -16.73 4.52 -16.88
C PRO A 30 -16.33 5.15 -15.55
N MET A 31 -15.15 5.77 -15.51
CA MET A 31 -14.76 6.60 -14.38
C MET A 31 -15.65 7.83 -14.27
N GLY A 32 -16.03 8.20 -13.07
CA GLY A 32 -16.84 9.37 -12.77
C GLY A 32 -16.14 10.67 -13.18
N LYS A 33 -16.93 11.62 -13.67
CA LYS A 33 -16.41 12.90 -14.15
C LYS A 33 -16.18 13.86 -13.00
N SER A 34 -14.93 14.12 -12.69
CA SER A 34 -14.50 15.12 -11.71
C SER A 34 -13.23 15.80 -12.17
N GLU A 35 -12.97 16.96 -11.64
CA GLU A 35 -11.76 17.73 -11.87
C GLU A 35 -11.19 18.17 -10.51
N VAL A 36 -9.91 17.89 -10.28
CA VAL A 36 -9.18 18.29 -9.08
C VAL A 36 -7.98 19.13 -9.53
N LYS A 37 -7.96 20.39 -9.11
CA LYS A 37 -6.94 21.39 -9.49
C LYS A 37 -6.43 22.13 -8.25
N LYS A 38 -5.38 22.91 -8.46
CA LYS A 38 -4.92 23.91 -7.50
C LYS A 38 -5.16 25.32 -8.04
N PHE A 39 -5.56 26.21 -7.15
CA PHE A 39 -5.47 27.65 -7.40
C PHE A 39 -4.01 28.12 -7.35
N SER A 40 -3.76 29.35 -7.79
CA SER A 40 -2.42 29.91 -7.86
C SER A 40 -1.72 30.05 -6.50
N ASP A 41 -2.50 30.13 -5.43
CA ASP A 41 -2.04 30.17 -4.03
C ASP A 41 -1.83 28.78 -3.41
N GLY A 42 -2.18 27.70 -4.15
CA GLY A 42 -2.01 26.33 -3.72
C GLY A 42 -3.25 25.69 -3.10
N GLU A 43 -4.35 26.44 -2.92
CA GLU A 43 -5.61 25.86 -2.48
C GLU A 43 -6.17 24.86 -3.50
N ILE A 44 -6.79 23.79 -3.01
CA ILE A 44 -7.35 22.75 -3.85
C ILE A 44 -8.78 23.08 -4.25
N ALA A 45 -9.07 22.97 -5.55
CA ALA A 45 -10.39 23.12 -6.13
C ALA A 45 -10.88 21.77 -6.68
N VAL A 46 -12.07 21.34 -6.25
CA VAL A 46 -12.73 20.12 -6.71
C VAL A 46 -14.03 20.51 -7.41
N ASN A 47 -14.27 19.91 -8.57
CA ASN A 47 -15.53 20.04 -9.31
C ASN A 47 -16.04 18.64 -9.70
N ILE A 48 -17.18 18.24 -9.15
CA ILE A 48 -17.89 17.03 -9.56
C ILE A 48 -18.78 17.37 -10.74
N GLN A 49 -18.50 16.80 -11.91
CA GLN A 49 -19.09 17.21 -13.19
C GLN A 49 -20.30 16.36 -13.61
N GLU A 50 -20.82 15.56 -12.70
CA GLU A 50 -22.03 14.74 -12.93
C GLU A 50 -22.83 14.56 -11.63
N SER A 51 -24.09 14.13 -11.78
CA SER A 51 -24.93 13.89 -10.60
C SER A 51 -24.50 12.67 -9.82
N VAL A 52 -24.27 12.85 -8.52
CA VAL A 52 -23.97 11.79 -7.55
C VAL A 52 -25.12 11.54 -6.58
N ARG A 53 -26.26 12.25 -6.75
CA ARG A 53 -27.39 12.18 -5.83
C ARG A 53 -27.91 10.75 -5.68
N GLY A 54 -27.90 10.28 -4.44
CA GLY A 54 -28.36 8.94 -4.08
C GLY A 54 -27.48 7.79 -4.59
N LYS A 55 -26.29 8.07 -5.16
CA LYS A 55 -25.34 7.07 -5.65
C LYS A 55 -24.37 6.64 -4.56
N ASP A 56 -23.91 5.40 -4.62
CA ASP A 56 -22.73 4.95 -3.90
C ASP A 56 -21.47 5.48 -4.62
N CYS A 57 -20.71 6.30 -3.94
CA CYS A 57 -19.51 6.91 -4.49
C CYS A 57 -18.27 6.29 -3.86
N TYR A 58 -17.33 5.86 -4.69
CA TYR A 58 -16.01 5.36 -4.31
C TYR A 58 -14.95 6.32 -4.81
N ILE A 59 -14.19 6.91 -3.91
CA ILE A 59 -13.14 7.89 -4.23
C ILE A 59 -11.80 7.20 -4.08
N ILE A 60 -11.11 6.98 -5.19
CA ILE A 60 -9.78 6.36 -5.20
C ILE A 60 -8.74 7.46 -5.01
N GLN A 61 -7.99 7.39 -3.89
CA GLN A 61 -6.95 8.36 -3.58
C GLN A 61 -5.89 7.76 -2.68
N SER A 62 -4.68 7.55 -3.19
CA SER A 62 -3.52 7.24 -2.36
C SER A 62 -3.01 8.53 -1.70
N THR A 63 -2.85 8.51 -0.36
CA THR A 63 -2.37 9.68 0.36
C THR A 63 -0.83 9.65 0.49
N CYS A 64 -0.17 9.38 -0.65
CA CYS A 64 1.29 9.43 -0.83
C CYS A 64 1.77 10.86 -1.14
N ASP A 65 3.05 11.02 -1.46
CA ASP A 65 3.62 12.32 -1.84
C ASP A 65 2.93 12.89 -3.10
N PRO A 66 2.52 14.16 -3.07
CA PRO A 66 2.54 15.15 -1.97
C PRO A 66 1.44 14.88 -0.91
N VAL A 67 1.85 14.34 0.24
CA VAL A 67 0.97 13.71 1.25
C VAL A 67 -0.17 14.62 1.73
N ASN A 68 0.15 15.87 2.04
CA ASN A 68 -0.83 16.83 2.57
C ASN A 68 -1.84 17.25 1.50
N ASP A 69 -1.37 17.43 0.28
CA ASP A 69 -2.23 17.79 -0.86
C ASP A 69 -3.20 16.64 -1.16
N ASN A 70 -2.69 15.42 -1.29
CA ASN A 70 -3.50 14.25 -1.58
C ASN A 70 -4.52 13.95 -0.48
N LEU A 71 -4.15 14.17 0.80
CA LEU A 71 -5.10 14.05 1.90
C LEU A 71 -6.19 15.12 1.81
N MET A 72 -5.82 16.37 1.53
CA MET A 72 -6.79 17.47 1.42
C MET A 72 -7.69 17.32 0.19
N GLU A 73 -7.17 16.87 -0.96
CA GLU A 73 -7.97 16.52 -2.13
C GLU A 73 -9.06 15.51 -1.78
N LEU A 74 -8.70 14.45 -1.06
CA LEU A 74 -9.65 13.43 -0.62
C LEU A 74 -10.74 14.03 0.28
N CYS A 75 -10.35 14.83 1.28
CA CYS A 75 -11.30 15.47 2.21
C CYS A 75 -12.27 16.39 1.48
N ILE A 76 -11.78 17.22 0.55
CA ILE A 76 -12.62 18.16 -0.21
C ILE A 76 -13.54 17.39 -1.18
N MET A 77 -13.07 16.32 -1.80
CA MET A 77 -13.87 15.46 -2.66
C MET A 77 -15.02 14.79 -1.89
N ILE A 78 -14.73 14.28 -0.67
CA ILE A 78 -15.75 13.71 0.23
C ILE A 78 -16.80 14.78 0.60
N ASP A 79 -16.40 15.99 0.98
CA ASP A 79 -17.32 17.08 1.32
C ASP A 79 -18.16 17.50 0.10
N ALA A 80 -17.56 17.59 -1.09
CA ALA A 80 -18.28 17.90 -2.32
C ALA A 80 -19.39 16.86 -2.61
N MET A 81 -19.09 15.59 -2.48
CA MET A 81 -20.07 14.51 -2.68
C MET A 81 -21.17 14.51 -1.62
N LYS A 82 -20.81 14.76 -0.36
CA LYS A 82 -21.78 14.93 0.73
C LYS A 82 -22.76 16.08 0.45
N ARG A 83 -22.27 17.24 0.02
CA ARG A 83 -23.09 18.38 -0.35
C ARG A 83 -23.93 18.14 -1.62
N ALA A 84 -23.44 17.30 -2.53
CA ALA A 84 -24.18 16.87 -3.72
C ALA A 84 -25.19 15.75 -3.43
N SER A 85 -25.38 15.37 -2.16
CA SER A 85 -26.30 14.31 -1.69
C SER A 85 -25.99 12.93 -2.25
N ALA A 86 -24.72 12.53 -2.29
CA ALA A 86 -24.34 11.13 -2.50
C ALA A 86 -25.06 10.22 -1.50
N GLY A 87 -25.34 8.99 -1.87
CA GLY A 87 -26.04 8.01 -1.03
C GLY A 87 -25.12 7.43 0.03
N ARG A 88 -23.94 6.96 -0.37
CA ARG A 88 -22.83 6.55 0.49
C ARG A 88 -21.52 7.08 -0.07
N ILE A 89 -20.57 7.42 0.81
CA ILE A 89 -19.26 7.94 0.43
C ILE A 89 -18.19 7.02 0.99
N ASN A 90 -17.53 6.28 0.09
CA ASN A 90 -16.51 5.31 0.41
C ASN A 90 -15.14 5.86 -0.01
N ALA A 91 -14.23 6.05 0.95
CA ALA A 91 -12.86 6.44 0.68
C ALA A 91 -12.02 5.18 0.40
N VAL A 92 -11.53 5.05 -0.82
CA VAL A 92 -10.65 3.95 -1.23
C VAL A 92 -9.23 4.50 -1.24
N ILE A 93 -8.43 4.06 -0.26
CA ILE A 93 -7.11 4.61 0.04
C ILE A 93 -6.07 3.49 -0.11
N PRO A 94 -5.57 3.22 -1.33
CA PRO A 94 -4.60 2.14 -1.56
C PRO A 94 -3.33 2.27 -0.72
N TYR A 95 -2.85 3.51 -0.52
CA TYR A 95 -1.81 3.84 0.44
C TYR A 95 -2.31 4.87 1.44
N TYR A 96 -2.30 4.50 2.73
CA TYR A 96 -2.71 5.36 3.83
C TYR A 96 -1.49 6.09 4.41
N GLY A 97 -1.36 7.36 4.08
CA GLY A 97 -0.30 8.23 4.62
C GLY A 97 -0.41 8.41 6.14
N TYR A 98 0.69 8.79 6.79
CA TYR A 98 0.82 8.92 8.25
C TYR A 98 0.65 7.61 9.04
N ALA A 99 0.47 6.45 8.41
CA ALA A 99 0.29 5.16 9.06
C ALA A 99 1.44 4.78 10.02
N ARG A 100 2.65 5.31 9.80
CA ARG A 100 3.82 5.09 10.67
C ARG A 100 3.76 5.85 12.01
N GLN A 101 2.79 6.76 12.17
CA GLN A 101 2.55 7.53 13.39
C GLN A 101 1.31 7.00 14.10
N ASP A 102 1.29 5.68 14.36
CA ASP A 102 0.18 4.92 14.94
C ASP A 102 0.16 4.90 16.47
N ARG A 103 1.24 5.37 17.10
CA ARG A 103 1.42 5.38 18.55
C ARG A 103 2.36 6.49 19.00
N THR A 104 2.27 6.87 20.27
CA THR A 104 3.24 7.75 20.92
C THR A 104 4.54 6.97 21.17
N ALA A 105 5.53 7.11 20.30
CA ALA A 105 6.82 6.44 20.40
C ALA A 105 7.76 7.12 21.42
N LYS A 106 7.63 8.44 21.56
CA LYS A 106 8.35 9.27 22.53
C LYS A 106 7.37 10.16 23.28
N PRO A 107 7.72 10.63 24.48
CA PRO A 107 6.86 11.56 25.22
C PRO A 107 6.44 12.76 24.35
N ARG A 108 5.14 13.03 24.30
CA ARG A 108 4.51 14.14 23.55
C ARG A 108 4.43 13.97 22.04
N ASP A 109 4.78 12.79 21.51
CA ASP A 109 4.52 12.50 20.09
C ASP A 109 3.01 12.43 19.83
N PRO A 110 2.55 12.91 18.67
CA PRO A 110 1.16 12.74 18.25
C PRO A 110 0.88 11.29 17.80
N ILE A 111 -0.41 10.96 17.67
CA ILE A 111 -0.88 9.76 16.96
C ILE A 111 -1.57 10.26 15.68
N THR A 112 -0.76 10.61 14.68
CA THR A 112 -1.26 11.28 13.48
C THR A 112 -2.11 10.35 12.62
N ALA A 113 -1.88 9.03 12.66
CA ALA A 113 -2.74 8.07 11.98
C ALA A 113 -4.20 8.14 12.48
N LYS A 114 -4.41 8.38 13.79
CA LYS A 114 -5.75 8.61 14.34
C LYS A 114 -6.32 9.96 13.93
N LEU A 115 -5.51 11.02 13.97
CA LEU A 115 -5.96 12.34 13.51
C LEU A 115 -6.47 12.30 12.07
N VAL A 116 -5.75 11.63 11.16
CA VAL A 116 -6.18 11.46 9.76
C VAL A 116 -7.51 10.71 9.68
N ALA A 117 -7.68 9.64 10.48
CA ALA A 117 -8.94 8.91 10.53
C ALA A 117 -10.11 9.81 10.97
N GLU A 118 -9.91 10.65 11.98
CA GLU A 118 -10.91 11.61 12.46
C GLU A 118 -11.25 12.67 11.40
N ILE A 119 -10.24 13.20 10.68
CA ILE A 119 -10.44 14.18 9.61
C ILE A 119 -11.28 13.59 8.46
N LEU A 120 -10.99 12.37 8.03
CA LEU A 120 -11.74 11.70 6.96
C LEU A 120 -13.21 11.48 7.35
N GLN A 121 -13.45 11.05 8.60
CA GLN A 121 -14.82 10.88 9.13
C GLN A 121 -15.55 12.22 9.25
N ALA A 122 -14.87 13.26 9.74
CA ALA A 122 -15.44 14.61 9.85
C ALA A 122 -15.80 15.18 8.46
N ALA A 123 -14.99 14.93 7.43
CA ALA A 123 -15.29 15.31 6.06
C ALA A 123 -16.57 14.63 5.55
N GLY A 124 -16.86 13.41 6.01
CA GLY A 124 -18.08 12.68 5.66
C GLY A 124 -17.87 11.30 5.03
N ALA A 125 -16.68 10.71 5.17
CA ALA A 125 -16.46 9.32 4.79
C ALA A 125 -17.33 8.40 5.66
N GLU A 126 -17.99 7.41 5.03
CA GLU A 126 -18.84 6.44 5.71
C GLU A 126 -18.21 5.03 5.73
N ARG A 127 -17.15 4.84 4.95
CA ARG A 127 -16.35 3.60 4.88
C ARG A 127 -14.96 3.93 4.35
N VAL A 128 -13.98 3.17 4.80
CA VAL A 128 -12.62 3.18 4.23
C VAL A 128 -12.30 1.79 3.68
N ILE A 129 -11.75 1.74 2.47
CA ILE A 129 -11.13 0.54 1.89
C ILE A 129 -9.66 0.85 1.69
N THR A 130 -8.77 0.08 2.30
CA THR A 130 -7.33 0.33 2.25
C THR A 130 -6.55 -0.96 2.16
N MET A 131 -5.23 -0.89 1.92
CA MET A 131 -4.36 -2.07 1.79
C MET A 131 -3.14 -1.98 2.69
N ASP A 132 -2.75 -3.11 3.27
CA ASP A 132 -1.51 -3.33 4.03
C ASP A 132 -1.11 -2.15 4.94
N LEU A 133 -2.02 -1.76 5.84
CA LEU A 133 -1.72 -0.73 6.83
C LEU A 133 -0.44 -1.08 7.59
N HIS A 134 0.44 -0.11 7.76
CA HIS A 134 1.69 -0.28 8.51
C HIS A 134 1.49 -0.95 9.87
N ALA A 135 0.40 -0.59 10.53
CA ALA A 135 -0.04 -1.16 11.80
C ALA A 135 -1.52 -1.55 11.68
N PRO A 136 -1.88 -2.85 11.71
CA PRO A 136 -3.27 -3.31 11.52
C PRO A 136 -4.27 -2.71 12.50
N GLN A 137 -3.82 -2.32 13.71
CA GLN A 137 -4.65 -1.67 14.73
C GLN A 137 -5.17 -0.29 14.31
N ILE A 138 -4.65 0.34 13.26
CA ILE A 138 -5.18 1.60 12.70
C ILE A 138 -6.65 1.46 12.32
N GLN A 139 -7.11 0.26 11.94
CA GLN A 139 -8.53 -0.02 11.71
C GLN A 139 -9.40 0.40 12.90
N GLY A 140 -8.90 0.25 14.14
CA GLY A 140 -9.59 0.66 15.36
C GLY A 140 -9.57 2.17 15.64
N PHE A 141 -8.94 2.98 14.79
CA PHE A 141 -8.98 4.44 14.89
C PHE A 141 -10.20 5.06 14.23
N PHE A 142 -10.90 4.28 13.43
CA PHE A 142 -12.13 4.68 12.77
C PHE A 142 -13.36 4.20 13.54
N ASP A 143 -14.39 5.03 13.60
CA ASP A 143 -15.73 4.67 14.09
C ASP A 143 -16.64 4.16 12.94
N ILE A 144 -16.15 4.26 11.70
CA ILE A 144 -16.79 3.74 10.50
C ILE A 144 -16.14 2.43 10.05
N PRO A 145 -16.81 1.59 9.23
CA PRO A 145 -16.23 0.36 8.71
C PRO A 145 -14.93 0.59 7.95
N VAL A 146 -13.95 -0.29 8.19
CA VAL A 146 -12.67 -0.31 7.47
C VAL A 146 -12.48 -1.71 6.87
N ASP A 147 -12.34 -1.77 5.56
CA ASP A 147 -11.97 -2.98 4.84
C ASP A 147 -10.47 -2.92 4.55
N HIS A 148 -9.71 -3.74 5.30
CA HIS A 148 -8.26 -3.78 5.22
C HIS A 148 -7.82 -4.94 4.33
N LEU A 149 -7.60 -4.65 3.04
CA LEU A 149 -7.16 -5.63 2.05
C LEU A 149 -5.70 -6.03 2.28
N GLN A 150 -5.35 -7.25 1.85
CA GLN A 150 -4.00 -7.80 1.98
C GLN A 150 -3.39 -7.97 0.59
N GLY A 151 -2.18 -7.45 0.37
CA GLY A 151 -1.42 -7.63 -0.86
C GLY A 151 -0.72 -8.99 -0.96
N ASN A 152 -0.57 -9.69 0.16
CA ASN A 152 0.15 -10.96 0.23
C ASN A 152 -0.30 -12.01 -0.79
N PRO A 153 -1.60 -12.25 -1.07
CA PRO A 153 -2.01 -13.23 -2.08
C PRO A 153 -1.46 -12.94 -3.48
N LEU A 154 -1.33 -11.66 -3.86
CA LEU A 154 -0.73 -11.26 -5.14
C LEU A 154 0.77 -11.54 -5.16
N MET A 155 1.45 -11.29 -4.05
CA MET A 155 2.88 -11.55 -3.88
C MET A 155 3.18 -13.06 -3.95
N VAL A 156 2.38 -13.87 -3.24
CA VAL A 156 2.46 -15.34 -3.27
C VAL A 156 2.29 -15.85 -4.70
N LYS A 157 1.23 -15.42 -5.39
CA LYS A 157 0.98 -15.83 -6.78
C LYS A 157 2.15 -15.47 -7.70
N TYR A 158 2.70 -14.27 -7.57
CA TYR A 158 3.86 -13.86 -8.34
C TYR A 158 5.03 -14.81 -8.17
N TYR A 159 5.40 -15.15 -6.93
CA TYR A 159 6.53 -16.05 -6.68
C TYR A 159 6.24 -17.52 -7.01
N GLN A 160 5.00 -17.98 -6.91
CA GLN A 160 4.61 -19.29 -7.42
C GLN A 160 4.85 -19.38 -8.94
N GLU A 161 4.47 -18.34 -9.70
CA GLU A 161 4.75 -18.25 -11.13
C GLU A 161 6.27 -18.17 -11.45
N GLN A 162 7.09 -17.57 -10.57
CA GLN A 162 8.55 -17.58 -10.74
C GLN A 162 9.13 -18.96 -10.44
N LEU A 163 8.66 -19.67 -9.41
CA LEU A 163 9.07 -21.03 -9.10
C LEU A 163 8.79 -22.04 -10.24
N GLU A 164 7.71 -21.83 -11.00
CA GLU A 164 7.41 -22.65 -12.18
C GLU A 164 8.38 -22.39 -13.35
N LYS A 165 8.94 -21.18 -13.45
CA LYS A 165 9.83 -20.75 -14.53
C LYS A 165 11.30 -20.98 -14.23
N GLU A 166 11.68 -20.86 -12.97
CA GLU A 166 13.04 -20.88 -12.48
C GLU A 166 13.18 -21.92 -11.35
N ASN A 167 14.28 -22.66 -11.34
CA ASN A 167 14.60 -23.56 -10.22
C ASN A 167 15.20 -22.74 -9.06
N LEU A 168 14.33 -22.14 -8.25
CA LEU A 168 14.70 -21.29 -7.11
C LEU A 168 14.69 -22.11 -5.82
N ASP A 169 15.74 -21.94 -5.02
CA ASP A 169 15.80 -22.45 -3.63
C ASP A 169 15.50 -21.30 -2.68
N LEU A 170 14.21 -21.05 -2.45
CA LEU A 170 13.71 -19.84 -1.81
C LEU A 170 13.87 -19.84 -0.29
N VAL A 171 14.27 -18.68 0.25
CA VAL A 171 14.16 -18.30 1.65
C VAL A 171 13.55 -16.91 1.75
N VAL A 172 12.46 -16.76 2.50
CA VAL A 172 11.91 -15.42 2.78
C VAL A 172 12.61 -14.82 3.98
N VAL A 173 13.11 -13.61 3.82
CA VAL A 173 13.91 -12.92 4.83
C VAL A 173 13.14 -11.72 5.39
N SER A 174 12.98 -11.70 6.71
CA SER A 174 12.49 -10.53 7.41
C SER A 174 13.63 -9.53 7.63
N PRO A 175 13.52 -8.28 7.15
CA PRO A 175 14.58 -7.28 7.32
C PRO A 175 14.74 -6.78 8.76
N ASP A 176 13.76 -7.07 9.63
CA ASP A 176 13.75 -6.74 11.05
C ASP A 176 12.73 -7.60 11.83
N HIS A 177 12.62 -7.38 13.13
CA HIS A 177 11.65 -8.11 13.95
C HIS A 177 10.18 -7.74 13.69
N GLY A 178 9.91 -6.55 13.19
CA GLY A 178 8.56 -6.07 12.91
C GLY A 178 7.92 -6.77 11.72
N SER A 179 8.71 -7.16 10.73
CA SER A 179 8.26 -7.77 9.48
C SER A 179 8.20 -9.31 9.52
N VAL A 180 8.49 -9.96 10.67
CA VAL A 180 8.50 -11.44 10.79
C VAL A 180 7.14 -12.06 10.44
N GLY A 181 6.03 -11.42 10.84
CA GLY A 181 4.69 -11.87 10.47
C GLY A 181 4.47 -11.88 8.97
N ARG A 182 4.91 -10.83 8.27
CA ARG A 182 4.83 -10.75 6.79
C ARG A 182 5.69 -11.83 6.13
N ALA A 183 6.91 -12.03 6.64
CA ALA A 183 7.79 -13.07 6.12
C ALA A 183 7.16 -14.47 6.22
N ARG A 184 6.50 -14.80 7.34
CA ARG A 184 5.78 -16.06 7.50
C ARG A 184 4.60 -16.17 6.53
N ASN A 185 3.79 -15.13 6.42
CA ASN A 185 2.62 -15.13 5.54
C ASN A 185 3.01 -15.31 4.06
N LEU A 186 4.19 -14.83 3.64
CA LEU A 186 4.69 -15.07 2.29
C LEU A 186 5.32 -16.46 2.16
N ALA A 187 6.10 -16.92 3.14
CA ALA A 187 6.85 -18.16 3.08
C ALA A 187 5.97 -19.42 3.15
N GLU A 188 4.94 -19.42 4.01
CA GLU A 188 4.09 -20.58 4.27
C GLU A 188 3.39 -21.09 2.98
N PRO A 189 2.70 -20.26 2.17
CA PRO A 189 2.09 -20.71 0.92
C PRO A 189 3.13 -21.08 -0.16
N LEU A 190 4.36 -20.58 -0.07
CA LEU A 190 5.45 -20.92 -0.97
C LEU A 190 6.20 -22.20 -0.54
N GLY A 191 5.89 -22.73 0.65
CA GLY A 191 6.54 -23.92 1.19
C GLY A 191 8.04 -23.75 1.46
N CYS A 192 8.51 -22.51 1.74
CA CYS A 192 9.91 -22.22 1.95
C CYS A 192 10.20 -21.73 3.40
N PRO A 193 11.46 -21.87 3.88
CA PRO A 193 11.84 -21.39 5.20
C PRO A 193 11.91 -19.88 5.28
N ILE A 194 11.98 -19.36 6.52
CA ILE A 194 12.25 -17.95 6.80
C ILE A 194 13.63 -17.77 7.42
N ALA A 195 14.23 -16.60 7.17
CA ALA A 195 15.35 -16.08 7.94
C ALA A 195 15.00 -14.69 8.50
N ILE A 196 15.70 -14.26 9.54
CA ILE A 196 15.43 -13.00 10.23
C ILE A 196 16.75 -12.24 10.40
N ILE A 197 16.76 -10.97 10.06
CA ILE A 197 17.88 -10.06 10.34
C ILE A 197 17.66 -9.45 11.72
N ASP A 198 18.49 -9.85 12.67
CA ASP A 198 18.57 -9.27 14.01
C ASP A 198 19.60 -8.13 14.02
N LYS A 199 19.10 -6.90 14.11
CA LYS A 199 19.92 -5.69 14.15
C LYS A 199 20.23 -5.32 15.59
N ARG A 200 21.51 -5.33 15.97
CA ARG A 200 21.96 -4.91 17.29
C ARG A 200 22.86 -3.69 17.19
N ARG A 201 22.49 -2.64 17.90
CA ARG A 201 23.36 -1.48 18.15
C ARG A 201 23.97 -1.63 19.55
N PRO A 202 25.18 -2.13 19.69
CA PRO A 202 25.78 -2.35 21.02
C PRO A 202 26.03 -1.04 21.77
N LYS A 203 26.24 0.09 21.06
CA LYS A 203 26.41 1.44 21.64
C LYS A 203 26.01 2.51 20.62
N PRO A 204 25.65 3.74 21.05
CA PRO A 204 25.53 4.90 20.16
C PRO A 204 26.83 5.11 19.38
N ASN A 205 26.75 5.40 18.08
CA ASN A 205 27.88 5.64 17.16
C ASN A 205 28.77 4.40 16.84
N VAL A 206 28.32 3.20 17.11
CA VAL A 206 28.97 1.96 16.64
C VAL A 206 28.20 1.41 15.44
N SER A 207 28.94 0.83 14.47
CA SER A 207 28.36 0.16 13.30
C SER A 207 27.29 -0.85 13.73
N GLU A 208 26.19 -0.87 13.03
CA GLU A 208 25.10 -1.81 13.27
C GLU A 208 25.58 -3.23 12.94
N ILE A 209 25.57 -4.14 13.93
CA ILE A 209 25.90 -5.54 13.70
C ILE A 209 24.61 -6.23 13.27
N MET A 210 24.61 -6.76 12.05
CA MET A 210 23.52 -7.58 11.52
C MET A 210 23.84 -9.05 11.75
N ASN A 211 23.05 -9.71 12.59
CA ASN A 211 23.07 -11.14 12.74
C ASN A 211 21.91 -11.74 11.94
N ILE A 212 22.17 -12.80 11.16
CA ILE A 212 21.13 -13.49 10.39
C ILE A 212 20.83 -14.81 11.09
N ILE A 213 19.55 -14.99 11.43
CA ILE A 213 19.03 -16.22 12.04
C ILE A 213 18.30 -16.98 10.92
N GLY A 214 18.77 -18.15 10.58
CA GLY A 214 18.34 -18.98 9.46
C GLY A 214 19.46 -19.24 8.46
N ASP A 215 19.23 -20.19 7.57
CA ASP A 215 20.20 -20.59 6.54
C ASP A 215 19.89 -19.85 5.23
N ILE A 216 20.86 -19.11 4.72
CA ILE A 216 20.75 -18.31 3.49
C ILE A 216 21.88 -18.59 2.48
N ASP A 217 22.88 -19.41 2.88
CA ASP A 217 24.03 -19.69 2.01
C ASP A 217 23.60 -20.49 0.77
N GLY A 218 23.94 -20.01 -0.40
CA GLY A 218 23.55 -20.58 -1.69
C GLY A 218 22.07 -20.43 -2.04
N LYS A 219 21.23 -19.76 -1.22
CA LYS A 219 19.79 -19.62 -1.41
C LYS A 219 19.38 -18.40 -2.24
N ASP A 220 18.19 -18.50 -2.82
CA ASP A 220 17.51 -17.38 -3.48
C ASP A 220 16.65 -16.65 -2.42
N CYS A 221 17.12 -15.49 -1.94
CA CYS A 221 16.52 -14.78 -0.81
C CYS A 221 15.47 -13.76 -1.28
N ILE A 222 14.33 -13.68 -0.57
CA ILE A 222 13.28 -12.66 -0.79
C ILE A 222 13.12 -11.83 0.48
N LEU A 223 13.52 -10.57 0.44
CA LEU A 223 13.20 -9.58 1.48
C LEU A 223 11.75 -9.11 1.33
N VAL A 224 10.99 -9.08 2.42
CA VAL A 224 9.58 -8.63 2.39
C VAL A 224 9.34 -7.53 3.43
N ASP A 225 8.66 -6.45 3.00
CA ASP A 225 8.22 -5.38 3.89
C ASP A 225 6.85 -4.82 3.45
N ASP A 226 6.21 -3.95 4.27
CA ASP A 226 4.99 -3.23 3.86
C ASP A 226 5.32 -2.09 2.90
N MET A 227 6.39 -1.36 3.15
CA MET A 227 6.76 -0.22 2.34
C MET A 227 8.28 -0.05 2.21
N VAL A 228 8.68 0.58 1.13
CA VAL A 228 10.05 1.08 0.97
C VAL A 228 10.01 2.59 0.88
N ASP A 229 10.51 3.26 1.93
CA ASP A 229 10.59 4.72 1.98
C ASP A 229 11.97 5.18 1.49
N THR A 230 12.96 5.37 2.36
CA THR A 230 14.31 5.80 1.96
C THR A 230 15.22 4.65 1.51
N ALA A 231 14.73 3.44 1.49
CA ALA A 231 15.38 2.18 1.11
C ALA A 231 16.61 1.77 1.96
N GLY A 232 16.99 2.53 2.99
CA GLY A 232 18.18 2.21 3.78
C GLY A 232 18.11 0.83 4.44
N THR A 233 16.99 0.50 5.08
CA THR A 233 16.80 -0.79 5.78
C THR A 233 16.91 -1.98 4.84
N ILE A 234 16.18 -1.93 3.72
CA ILE A 234 16.09 -3.07 2.80
C ILE A 234 17.38 -3.25 1.98
N CYS A 235 18.05 -2.17 1.59
CA CYS A 235 19.33 -2.24 0.88
C CYS A 235 20.45 -2.77 1.76
N ASN A 236 20.59 -2.25 3.00
CA ASN A 236 21.58 -2.76 3.94
C ASN A 236 21.33 -4.26 4.27
N ALA A 237 20.05 -4.66 4.35
CA ALA A 237 19.68 -6.05 4.54
C ALA A 237 20.11 -6.91 3.34
N ALA A 238 19.86 -6.43 2.12
CA ALA A 238 20.24 -7.12 0.89
C ALA A 238 21.76 -7.32 0.77
N ASP A 239 22.52 -6.28 1.05
CA ASP A 239 23.98 -6.33 1.00
C ASP A 239 24.52 -7.33 2.04
N ALA A 240 24.01 -7.31 3.27
CA ALA A 240 24.39 -8.24 4.33
C ALA A 240 24.06 -9.72 4.00
N ILE A 241 22.93 -9.97 3.33
CA ILE A 241 22.53 -11.31 2.87
C ILE A 241 23.47 -11.76 1.74
N LYS A 242 23.77 -10.87 0.81
CA LYS A 242 24.67 -11.16 -0.32
C LYS A 242 26.08 -11.47 0.14
N GLU A 243 26.63 -10.69 1.08
CA GLU A 243 27.93 -10.92 1.69
C GLU A 243 28.04 -12.27 2.41
N ARG A 244 26.90 -12.81 2.87
CA ARG A 244 26.83 -14.12 3.55
C ARG A 244 26.48 -15.28 2.64
N GLY A 245 26.67 -15.14 1.34
CA GLY A 245 26.63 -16.24 0.38
C GLY A 245 25.29 -16.46 -0.30
N ALA A 246 24.28 -15.58 -0.14
CA ALA A 246 23.05 -15.71 -0.89
C ALA A 246 23.32 -15.71 -2.40
N LYS A 247 22.70 -16.65 -3.11
CA LYS A 247 22.81 -16.81 -4.57
C LYS A 247 22.19 -15.62 -5.30
N SER A 248 20.95 -15.25 -4.92
CA SER A 248 20.27 -14.06 -5.40
C SER A 248 19.53 -13.35 -4.27
N VAL A 249 19.29 -12.04 -4.43
CA VAL A 249 18.53 -11.24 -3.47
C VAL A 249 17.43 -10.50 -4.20
N ARG A 250 16.19 -10.89 -3.93
CA ARG A 250 14.99 -10.22 -4.41
C ARG A 250 14.32 -9.49 -3.24
N ALA A 251 13.52 -8.49 -3.53
CA ALA A 251 12.75 -7.79 -2.52
C ALA A 251 11.33 -7.53 -3.01
N ILE A 252 10.37 -7.54 -2.10
CA ILE A 252 8.98 -7.22 -2.40
C ILE A 252 8.37 -6.36 -1.29
N ALA A 253 7.63 -5.34 -1.68
CA ALA A 253 6.88 -4.50 -0.76
C ALA A 253 5.57 -4.03 -1.39
N THR A 254 4.57 -3.77 -0.55
CA THR A 254 3.27 -3.25 -1.02
C THR A 254 3.41 -1.82 -1.52
N HIS A 255 4.04 -0.94 -0.74
CA HIS A 255 4.04 0.50 -0.98
C HIS A 255 5.41 1.03 -1.41
N ALA A 256 5.49 1.52 -2.64
CA ALA A 256 6.67 2.16 -3.20
C ALA A 256 6.70 3.66 -2.86
N VAL A 257 7.00 4.02 -1.61
CA VAL A 257 7.07 5.43 -1.19
C VAL A 257 8.27 6.12 -1.86
N LEU A 258 9.42 5.50 -1.87
CA LEU A 258 10.63 5.85 -2.61
C LEU A 258 11.03 7.32 -2.45
N SER A 259 11.17 7.76 -1.21
CA SER A 259 11.54 9.14 -0.89
C SER A 259 13.05 9.34 -0.77
N GLY A 260 13.49 10.58 -1.01
CA GLY A 260 14.87 10.99 -0.87
C GLY A 260 15.85 10.13 -1.69
N PRO A 261 16.88 9.51 -1.06
CA PRO A 261 17.92 8.76 -1.79
C PRO A 261 17.54 7.31 -2.16
N ALA A 262 16.23 6.94 -2.09
CA ALA A 262 15.80 5.55 -2.25
C ALA A 262 16.23 4.93 -3.58
N ILE A 263 16.04 5.66 -4.68
CA ILE A 263 16.36 5.18 -6.04
C ILE A 263 17.85 4.88 -6.20
N ASP A 264 18.71 5.79 -5.74
CA ASP A 264 20.18 5.60 -5.83
C ASP A 264 20.61 4.43 -4.95
N ARG A 265 20.08 4.33 -3.73
CA ARG A 265 20.39 3.21 -2.83
C ARG A 265 19.98 1.86 -3.41
N ILE A 266 18.77 1.75 -3.99
CA ILE A 266 18.33 0.51 -4.61
C ILE A 266 19.17 0.19 -5.84
N ARG A 267 19.50 1.20 -6.66
CA ARG A 267 20.36 1.01 -7.85
C ARG A 267 21.68 0.38 -7.47
N ASP A 268 22.33 0.88 -6.42
CA ASP A 268 23.68 0.51 -5.99
C ASP A 268 23.70 -0.73 -5.07
N SER A 269 22.54 -1.21 -4.60
CA SER A 269 22.42 -2.35 -3.69
C SER A 269 22.52 -3.70 -4.40
N ALA A 270 22.74 -4.74 -3.61
CA ALA A 270 22.75 -6.14 -4.04
C ALA A 270 21.36 -6.71 -4.44
N ILE A 271 20.31 -5.89 -4.47
CA ILE A 271 18.99 -6.32 -4.90
C ILE A 271 18.98 -6.57 -6.40
N ASP A 272 18.70 -7.80 -6.81
CA ASP A 272 18.60 -8.21 -8.22
C ASP A 272 17.23 -7.81 -8.83
N GLU A 273 16.15 -7.95 -8.05
CA GLU A 273 14.78 -7.60 -8.45
C GLU A 273 14.03 -6.98 -7.27
N MET A 274 13.27 -5.91 -7.54
CA MET A 274 12.41 -5.24 -6.58
C MET A 274 10.97 -5.21 -7.10
N VAL A 275 10.06 -5.86 -6.38
CA VAL A 275 8.65 -5.96 -6.74
C VAL A 275 7.83 -5.03 -5.86
N PHE A 276 6.94 -4.24 -6.47
CA PHE A 276 5.98 -3.39 -5.78
C PHE A 276 4.55 -3.68 -6.22
N LEU A 277 3.59 -3.40 -5.34
CA LEU A 277 2.20 -3.27 -5.77
C LEU A 277 1.94 -1.82 -6.21
N ASN A 278 1.02 -1.62 -7.17
CA ASN A 278 0.74 -0.27 -7.70
C ASN A 278 -0.18 0.58 -6.81
N THR A 279 -0.08 0.43 -5.50
CA THR A 279 -0.78 1.28 -4.51
C THR A 279 -0.33 2.74 -4.56
N ILE A 280 0.88 2.98 -5.04
CA ILE A 280 1.45 4.30 -5.33
C ILE A 280 1.95 4.27 -6.77
N THR A 281 1.64 5.29 -7.55
CA THR A 281 2.14 5.40 -8.93
C THR A 281 3.65 5.58 -8.96
N LEU A 282 4.34 4.73 -9.72
CA LEU A 282 5.77 4.89 -10.01
C LEU A 282 5.95 5.71 -11.28
N HIS A 283 6.33 6.97 -11.12
CA HIS A 283 6.66 7.85 -12.25
C HIS A 283 7.95 7.41 -12.95
N GLU A 284 8.08 7.73 -14.24
CA GLU A 284 9.21 7.30 -15.08
C GLU A 284 10.59 7.68 -14.52
N ASP A 285 10.70 8.84 -13.86
CA ASP A 285 11.91 9.33 -13.22
C ASP A 285 12.38 8.49 -12.02
N LYS A 286 11.47 7.69 -11.44
CA LYS A 286 11.75 6.77 -10.34
C LYS A 286 11.89 5.31 -10.78
N MET A 287 11.75 5.01 -12.06
CA MET A 287 11.85 3.62 -12.55
C MET A 287 13.30 3.15 -12.66
N LEU A 288 13.54 1.93 -12.20
CA LEU A 288 14.79 1.20 -12.42
C LEU A 288 14.51 -0.09 -13.21
N PRO A 289 15.47 -0.59 -14.02
CA PRO A 289 15.28 -1.83 -14.78
C PRO A 289 14.96 -3.05 -13.93
N LYS A 290 15.39 -3.06 -12.66
CA LYS A 290 15.10 -4.13 -11.67
C LYS A 290 13.73 -4.03 -11.01
N PHE A 291 12.92 -3.01 -11.31
CA PHE A 291 11.59 -2.85 -10.74
C PHE A 291 10.54 -3.64 -11.53
N LYS A 292 9.65 -4.27 -10.78
CA LYS A 292 8.43 -4.91 -11.27
C LYS A 292 7.24 -4.35 -10.50
N THR A 293 6.12 -4.17 -11.19
CA THR A 293 4.90 -3.67 -10.56
C THR A 293 3.77 -4.68 -10.77
N LEU A 294 3.08 -5.03 -9.69
CA LEU A 294 1.88 -5.88 -9.72
C LEU A 294 0.65 -5.01 -9.47
N SER A 295 -0.35 -5.16 -10.32
CA SER A 295 -1.59 -4.39 -10.18
C SER A 295 -2.48 -4.96 -9.09
N VAL A 296 -2.98 -4.07 -8.22
CA VAL A 296 -3.99 -4.35 -7.19
C VAL A 296 -5.41 -4.07 -7.67
N ALA A 297 -5.58 -3.64 -8.92
CA ALA A 297 -6.87 -3.19 -9.45
C ALA A 297 -7.96 -4.26 -9.33
N LYS A 298 -7.66 -5.53 -9.63
CA LYS A 298 -8.64 -6.62 -9.52
C LYS A 298 -9.13 -6.80 -8.09
N LEU A 299 -8.23 -6.70 -7.11
CA LEU A 299 -8.56 -6.87 -5.69
C LEU A 299 -9.44 -5.73 -5.19
N PHE A 300 -9.09 -4.47 -5.52
CA PHE A 300 -9.92 -3.32 -5.18
C PHE A 300 -11.25 -3.32 -5.92
N ALA A 301 -11.29 -3.68 -7.19
CA ALA A 301 -12.52 -3.80 -7.97
C ALA A 301 -13.47 -4.83 -7.36
N GLU A 302 -12.97 -6.00 -6.99
CA GLU A 302 -13.76 -7.04 -6.34
C GLU A 302 -14.25 -6.58 -4.95
N ALA A 303 -13.41 -5.90 -4.16
CA ALA A 303 -13.82 -5.35 -2.88
C ALA A 303 -14.95 -4.30 -3.05
N ILE A 304 -14.83 -3.37 -4.00
CA ILE A 304 -15.85 -2.39 -4.34
C ILE A 304 -17.15 -3.08 -4.74
N TYR A 305 -17.07 -4.07 -5.64
CA TYR A 305 -18.22 -4.83 -6.11
C TYR A 305 -18.95 -5.55 -4.96
N ARG A 306 -18.21 -6.20 -4.07
CA ARG A 306 -18.76 -6.92 -2.91
C ARG A 306 -19.39 -5.97 -1.88
N VAL A 307 -18.70 -4.84 -1.59
CA VAL A 307 -19.26 -3.81 -0.68
C VAL A 307 -20.58 -3.26 -1.24
N TYR A 308 -20.61 -2.95 -2.53
CA TYR A 308 -21.83 -2.47 -3.17
C TYR A 308 -22.99 -3.48 -3.10
N ASN A 309 -22.69 -4.76 -3.33
CA ASN A 309 -23.66 -5.84 -3.33
C ASN A 309 -23.92 -6.44 -1.93
N ASN A 310 -23.35 -5.87 -0.86
CA ASN A 310 -23.44 -6.38 0.52
C ASN A 310 -22.97 -7.85 0.64
N GLN A 311 -21.93 -8.22 -0.09
CA GLN A 311 -21.29 -9.54 -0.05
C GLN A 311 -20.11 -9.56 0.92
N PRO A 312 -19.78 -10.72 1.52
CA PRO A 312 -18.63 -10.83 2.42
C PRO A 312 -17.31 -10.61 1.70
N LEU A 313 -16.37 -9.93 2.38
CA LEU A 313 -15.01 -9.71 1.87
C LEU A 313 -14.02 -10.79 2.32
N SER A 314 -14.39 -11.64 3.30
CA SER A 314 -13.52 -12.69 3.83
C SER A 314 -12.96 -13.63 2.75
N GLU A 315 -13.72 -13.91 1.71
CA GLU A 315 -13.30 -14.73 0.58
C GLU A 315 -12.15 -14.12 -0.27
N LEU A 316 -11.83 -12.85 -0.05
CA LEU A 316 -10.69 -12.19 -0.73
C LEU A 316 -9.36 -12.49 -0.04
N PHE A 317 -9.39 -13.14 1.11
CA PHE A 317 -8.22 -13.41 1.96
C PHE A 317 -7.89 -14.92 2.04
N ASP A 318 -8.75 -15.76 1.47
CA ASP A 318 -8.55 -17.21 1.31
C ASP A 318 -7.76 -17.52 -0.03
#